data_01b44fe13a7665395547a6ef243cb947
#
_entry.id   01b44fe13a7665395547a6ef243cb947
#
_cell.length_a   1.000
_cell.length_b   1.000
_cell.length_c   1.000
_cell.angle_alpha   90.00
_cell.angle_beta   90.00
_cell.angle_gamma   90.00
#
_symmetry.space_group_name_H-M   'P 1'
#
loop_
_entity.id
_entity.type
_entity.pdbx_description
1 polymer ?
#
loop_
_entity_poly.entity_id
_entity_poly.type
_entity_poly.pdbx_seq_one_letter_code
_entity_poly.pdbx_strand_id
1 'polypeptide(L)'
;SLAMDVYVSDYILGEGAAKGILEESLAKERTVGKIQRQNFKKAVQAGANVVFGTDAGIFPHGKNARQFKYMVDWGMTPLQAIQAATIRTAELFDQSDTGEIRENFAADIIGVKGNPLENISLLENVVFVMKNGNIVKP
;
A
#
# COMPACT_ATOMS: atom_id res chain seq x y z
N SER A 1 14.17 -0.55 7.20
CA SER A 1 12.87 -0.27 6.58
C SER A 1 11.74 -0.83 7.41
N LEU A 2 10.57 -0.19 7.36
CA LEU A 2 9.37 -0.55 8.11
C LEU A 2 8.24 -0.86 7.12
N ALA A 3 7.75 -2.11 7.10
CA ALA A 3 6.53 -2.49 6.41
C ALA A 3 5.38 -2.55 7.42
N MET A 4 4.30 -1.83 7.17
CA MET A 4 3.11 -1.83 8.03
C MET A 4 1.84 -1.88 7.18
N ASP A 5 0.96 -2.79 7.53
CA ASP A 5 -0.31 -3.09 6.90
C ASP A 5 -1.46 -2.30 7.55
N VAL A 6 -1.50 -0.99 7.33
CA VAL A 6 -2.47 -0.11 8.00
C VAL A 6 -3.92 -0.25 7.52
N TYR A 7 -4.15 -0.89 6.36
CA TYR A 7 -5.51 -1.16 5.85
C TYR A 7 -6.17 -2.38 6.52
N VAL A 8 -5.40 -3.39 6.90
CA VAL A 8 -5.93 -4.67 7.40
C VAL A 8 -6.86 -4.49 8.62
N SER A 9 -6.51 -3.59 9.52
CA SER A 9 -7.33 -3.24 10.68
C SER A 9 -8.73 -2.78 10.32
N ASP A 10 -8.86 -1.90 9.33
CA ASP A 10 -10.17 -1.39 8.91
C ASP A 10 -11.00 -2.47 8.20
N TYR A 11 -10.33 -3.36 7.45
CA TYR A 11 -11.00 -4.51 6.86
C TYR A 11 -11.54 -5.47 7.94
N ILE A 12 -10.71 -5.83 8.92
CA ILE A 12 -11.11 -6.71 10.02
C ILE A 12 -12.31 -6.13 10.78
N LEU A 13 -12.25 -4.85 11.16
CA LEU A 13 -13.29 -4.19 11.93
C LEU A 13 -14.56 -3.89 11.11
N GLY A 14 -14.43 -3.65 9.80
CA GLY A 14 -15.56 -3.32 8.93
C GLY A 14 -16.27 -4.55 8.35
N GLU A 15 -15.52 -5.42 7.68
CA GLU A 15 -16.08 -6.56 6.95
C GLU A 15 -15.87 -7.90 7.69
N GLY A 16 -14.95 -7.96 8.65
CA GLY A 16 -14.48 -9.21 9.25
C GLY A 16 -15.56 -9.96 10.02
N ALA A 17 -16.38 -9.25 10.80
CA ALA A 17 -17.48 -9.85 11.56
C ALA A 17 -18.47 -10.58 10.64
N ALA A 18 -18.85 -9.95 9.53
CA ALA A 18 -19.73 -10.54 8.53
C ALA A 18 -19.11 -11.73 7.78
N LYS A 19 -17.79 -11.87 7.84
CA LYS A 19 -17.00 -12.94 7.18
C LYS A 19 -16.50 -14.02 8.15
N GLY A 20 -17.00 -14.01 9.38
CA GLY A 20 -16.74 -15.07 10.36
C GLY A 20 -15.46 -14.89 11.16
N ILE A 21 -14.85 -13.69 11.18
CA ILE A 21 -13.75 -13.39 12.10
C ILE A 21 -14.30 -13.42 13.53
N LEU A 22 -13.62 -14.16 14.41
CA LEU A 22 -14.03 -14.36 15.79
C LEU A 22 -14.05 -13.03 16.57
N GLU A 23 -15.03 -12.86 17.48
CA GLU A 23 -15.19 -11.65 18.29
C GLU A 23 -13.93 -11.34 19.12
N GLU A 24 -13.21 -12.36 19.58
CA GLU A 24 -11.93 -12.18 20.29
C GLU A 24 -10.90 -11.44 19.42
N SER A 25 -10.80 -11.81 18.14
CA SER A 25 -9.91 -11.14 17.18
C SER A 25 -10.36 -9.73 16.88
N LEU A 26 -11.68 -9.50 16.77
CA LEU A 26 -12.24 -8.15 16.58
C LEU A 26 -11.97 -7.26 17.80
N ALA A 27 -12.14 -7.78 19.03
CA ALA A 27 -11.86 -7.05 20.25
C ALA A 27 -10.37 -6.69 20.38
N LYS A 28 -9.48 -7.61 20.03
CA LYS A 28 -8.03 -7.36 19.96
C LYS A 28 -7.73 -6.25 18.96
N GLU A 29 -8.30 -6.32 17.76
CA GLU A 29 -8.04 -5.37 16.69
C GLU A 29 -8.52 -3.95 17.01
N ARG A 30 -9.64 -3.80 17.73
CA ARG A 30 -10.10 -2.48 18.21
C ARG A 30 -9.04 -1.75 19.04
N THR A 31 -8.21 -2.48 19.75
CA THR A 31 -7.15 -1.91 20.60
C THR A 31 -5.82 -1.83 19.86
N VAL A 32 -5.35 -2.95 19.33
CA VAL A 32 -4.04 -3.08 18.70
C VAL A 32 -3.96 -2.29 17.39
N GLY A 33 -4.99 -2.38 16.54
CA GLY A 33 -5.04 -1.66 15.28
C GLY A 33 -4.99 -0.14 15.45
N LYS A 34 -5.64 0.40 16.50
CA LYS A 34 -5.52 1.83 16.83
C LYS A 34 -4.10 2.23 17.21
N ILE A 35 -3.43 1.43 18.03
CA ILE A 35 -2.05 1.67 18.46
C ILE A 35 -1.11 1.55 17.26
N GLN A 36 -1.29 0.54 16.42
CA GLN A 36 -0.51 0.32 15.21
C GLN A 36 -0.54 1.56 14.31
N ARG A 37 -1.73 2.09 14.01
CA ARG A 37 -1.88 3.28 13.15
C ARG A 37 -1.28 4.53 13.76
N GLN A 38 -1.41 4.72 15.09
CA GLN A 38 -0.76 5.82 15.79
C GLN A 38 0.77 5.71 15.71
N ASN A 39 1.32 4.50 15.85
CA ASN A 39 2.76 4.25 15.74
C ASN A 39 3.24 4.43 14.30
N PHE A 40 2.44 4.01 13.30
CA PHE A 40 2.72 4.31 11.90
C PHE A 40 2.88 5.83 11.68
N LYS A 41 1.92 6.63 12.15
CA LYS A 41 2.00 8.10 12.04
C LYS A 41 3.25 8.67 12.70
N LYS A 42 3.60 8.19 13.91
CA LYS A 42 4.84 8.60 14.59
C LYS A 42 6.09 8.22 13.81
N ALA A 43 6.13 7.01 13.23
CA ALA A 43 7.24 6.54 12.42
C ALA A 43 7.42 7.41 11.16
N VAL A 44 6.33 7.74 10.47
CA VAL A 44 6.35 8.65 9.32
C VAL A 44 6.89 10.03 9.71
N GLN A 45 6.40 10.60 10.82
CA GLN A 45 6.85 11.91 11.34
C GLN A 45 8.32 11.90 11.76
N ALA A 46 8.83 10.76 12.25
CA ALA A 46 10.23 10.57 12.60
C ALA A 46 11.14 10.29 11.37
N GLY A 47 10.59 10.30 10.15
CA GLY A 47 11.35 10.07 8.92
C GLY A 47 11.76 8.62 8.69
N ALA A 48 11.04 7.64 9.29
CA ALA A 48 11.32 6.23 9.05
C ALA A 48 11.19 5.88 7.56
N ASN A 49 12.07 5.01 7.06
CA ASN A 49 11.94 4.45 5.72
C ASN A 49 10.79 3.43 5.69
N VAL A 50 9.62 3.88 5.23
CA VAL A 50 8.43 3.04 5.12
C VAL A 50 8.37 2.43 3.73
N VAL A 51 8.16 1.11 3.67
CA VAL A 51 7.89 0.32 2.46
C VAL A 51 6.44 -0.19 2.47
N PHE A 52 5.93 -0.52 1.29
CA PHE A 52 4.55 -0.95 1.12
C PHE A 52 4.38 -2.42 1.50
N GLY A 53 3.42 -2.70 2.38
CA GLY A 53 3.03 -4.05 2.76
C GLY A 53 1.52 -4.09 3.03
N THR A 54 0.85 -5.21 2.76
CA THR A 54 -0.61 -5.30 2.81
C THR A 54 -1.16 -6.46 3.62
N ASP A 55 -0.36 -7.49 3.91
CA ASP A 55 -0.82 -8.74 4.54
C ASP A 55 -2.06 -9.34 3.84
N ALA A 56 -2.10 -9.24 2.49
CA ALA A 56 -3.20 -9.79 1.70
C ALA A 56 -3.32 -11.30 1.89
N GLY A 57 -4.55 -11.78 2.07
CA GLY A 57 -4.88 -13.13 2.52
C GLY A 57 -5.92 -13.02 3.63
N ILE A 58 -5.77 -12.07 4.54
CA ILE A 58 -6.82 -11.67 5.50
C ILE A 58 -7.97 -11.02 4.75
N PHE A 59 -7.69 -10.22 3.73
CA PHE A 59 -8.68 -9.69 2.79
C PHE A 59 -8.42 -10.22 1.37
N PRO A 60 -9.42 -10.19 0.46
CA PRO A 60 -9.26 -10.70 -0.89
C PRO A 60 -8.17 -9.98 -1.69
N HIS A 61 -7.36 -10.76 -2.44
CA HIS A 61 -6.45 -10.20 -3.43
C HIS A 61 -7.18 -9.26 -4.40
N GLY A 62 -6.49 -8.24 -4.90
CA GLY A 62 -7.07 -7.19 -5.73
C GLY A 62 -7.52 -5.95 -4.96
N LYS A 63 -7.63 -6.01 -3.62
CA LYS A 63 -7.90 -4.84 -2.77
C LYS A 63 -6.64 -4.19 -2.20
N ASN A 64 -5.46 -4.66 -2.58
CA ASN A 64 -4.16 -4.22 -2.04
C ASN A 64 -3.94 -2.71 -2.17
N ALA A 65 -4.39 -2.11 -3.27
CA ALA A 65 -4.23 -0.68 -3.53
C ALA A 65 -4.97 0.23 -2.53
N ARG A 66 -5.94 -0.29 -1.77
CA ARG A 66 -6.58 0.45 -0.68
C ARG A 66 -5.58 0.87 0.39
N GLN A 67 -4.52 0.11 0.60
CA GLN A 67 -3.44 0.43 1.51
C GLN A 67 -2.87 1.85 1.28
N PHE A 68 -2.78 2.32 0.03
CA PHE A 68 -2.29 3.66 -0.28
C PHE A 68 -3.08 4.77 0.42
N LYS A 69 -4.41 4.66 0.37
CA LYS A 69 -5.28 5.65 1.04
C LYS A 69 -5.01 5.70 2.54
N TYR A 70 -4.89 4.55 3.18
CA TYR A 70 -4.62 4.47 4.63
C TYR A 70 -3.24 5.00 4.99
N MET A 71 -2.22 4.74 4.17
CA MET A 71 -0.88 5.33 4.37
C MET A 71 -0.94 6.86 4.34
N VAL A 72 -1.74 7.44 3.43
CA VAL A 72 -1.92 8.90 3.34
C VAL A 72 -2.76 9.42 4.51
N ASP A 73 -3.89 8.80 4.84
CA ASP A 73 -4.75 9.19 5.97
C ASP A 73 -3.97 9.19 7.31
N TRP A 74 -2.96 8.32 7.42
CA TRP A 74 -2.12 8.19 8.61
C TRP A 74 -0.77 8.89 8.52
N GLY A 75 -0.61 9.82 7.58
CA GLY A 75 0.43 10.86 7.65
C GLY A 75 1.48 10.87 6.55
N MET A 76 1.47 9.93 5.59
CA MET A 76 2.30 10.03 4.40
C MET A 76 1.71 11.03 3.40
N THR A 77 2.57 11.66 2.61
CA THR A 77 2.10 12.32 1.38
C THR A 77 1.79 11.27 0.31
N PRO A 78 0.92 11.58 -0.69
CA PRO A 78 0.69 10.65 -1.81
C PRO A 78 1.98 10.22 -2.51
N LEU A 79 2.93 11.13 -2.70
CA LEU A 79 4.23 10.80 -3.29
C LEU A 79 5.01 9.81 -2.43
N GLN A 80 5.05 10.02 -1.11
CA GLN A 80 5.73 9.10 -0.20
C GLN A 80 5.11 7.69 -0.23
N ALA A 81 3.78 7.60 -0.31
CA ALA A 81 3.07 6.32 -0.39
C ALA A 81 3.37 5.59 -1.72
N ILE A 82 3.42 6.30 -2.85
CA ILE A 82 3.83 5.74 -4.14
C ILE A 82 5.29 5.27 -4.08
N GLN A 83 6.20 6.11 -3.57
CA GLN A 83 7.60 5.74 -3.41
C GLN A 83 7.80 4.52 -2.50
N ALA A 84 6.98 4.37 -1.46
CA ALA A 84 7.00 3.20 -0.59
C ALA A 84 6.71 1.90 -1.34
N ALA A 85 5.84 1.93 -2.36
CA ALA A 85 5.48 0.77 -3.17
C ALA A 85 6.39 0.57 -4.40
N THR A 86 7.28 1.48 -4.68
CA THR A 86 8.14 1.49 -5.87
C THR A 86 9.62 1.53 -5.48
N ILE A 87 10.24 2.68 -5.54
CA ILE A 87 11.69 2.83 -5.36
C ILE A 87 12.20 2.34 -4.01
N ARG A 88 11.49 2.62 -2.90
CA ARG A 88 11.94 2.19 -1.57
C ARG A 88 11.85 0.67 -1.36
N THR A 89 10.85 0.05 -1.99
CA THR A 89 10.72 -1.42 -1.99
C THR A 89 11.79 -2.05 -2.89
N ALA A 90 12.09 -1.47 -4.05
CA ALA A 90 13.18 -1.91 -4.91
C ALA A 90 14.54 -1.83 -4.18
N GLU A 91 14.82 -0.73 -3.50
CA GLU A 91 16.01 -0.56 -2.66
C GLU A 91 16.09 -1.61 -1.52
N LEU A 92 14.97 -1.93 -0.88
CA LEU A 92 14.92 -2.94 0.19
C LEU A 92 15.31 -4.33 -0.30
N PHE A 93 14.97 -4.67 -1.54
CA PHE A 93 15.25 -5.96 -2.17
C PHE A 93 16.51 -5.95 -3.04
N ASP A 94 17.33 -4.91 -2.97
CA ASP A 94 18.55 -4.73 -3.78
C ASP A 94 18.30 -4.83 -5.31
N GLN A 95 17.11 -4.39 -5.75
CA GLN A 95 16.74 -4.36 -7.16
C GLN A 95 17.11 -3.00 -7.76
N SER A 96 18.21 -2.95 -8.49
CA SER A 96 18.78 -1.69 -8.99
C SER A 96 18.22 -1.21 -10.33
N ASP A 97 17.34 -1.99 -10.98
CA ASP A 97 16.81 -1.75 -12.32
C ASP A 97 15.27 -1.63 -12.36
N THR A 98 14.64 -1.37 -11.23
CA THR A 98 13.18 -1.24 -11.11
C THR A 98 12.79 -0.17 -10.09
N GLY A 99 11.50 0.12 -9.97
CA GLY A 99 10.95 1.05 -8.98
C GLY A 99 10.79 2.49 -9.46
N GLU A 100 11.35 2.86 -10.62
CA GLU A 100 11.17 4.18 -11.24
C GLU A 100 11.12 4.08 -12.78
N ILE A 101 10.57 5.09 -13.43
CA ILE A 101 10.57 5.21 -14.91
C ILE A 101 11.89 5.87 -15.31
N ARG A 102 12.83 5.06 -15.81
CA ARG A 102 14.17 5.49 -16.17
C ARG A 102 14.71 4.64 -17.33
N GLU A 103 15.61 5.21 -18.14
CA GLU A 103 16.31 4.45 -19.19
C GLU A 103 17.07 3.24 -18.61
N ASN A 104 16.98 2.13 -19.31
CA ASN A 104 17.57 0.82 -18.93
C ASN A 104 16.95 0.16 -17.69
N PHE A 105 15.82 0.67 -17.17
CA PHE A 105 15.05 0.01 -16.13
C PHE A 105 13.99 -0.91 -16.73
N ALA A 106 13.57 -1.89 -15.93
CA ALA A 106 12.46 -2.77 -16.28
C ALA A 106 11.18 -1.95 -16.53
N ALA A 107 10.58 -2.10 -17.72
CA ALA A 107 9.36 -1.40 -18.06
C ALA A 107 8.13 -2.08 -17.44
N ASP A 108 8.05 -2.04 -16.11
CA ASP A 108 6.93 -2.48 -15.28
C ASP A 108 6.11 -1.25 -14.88
N ILE A 109 5.08 -0.93 -15.65
CA ILE A 109 4.37 0.34 -15.57
C ILE A 109 2.87 0.10 -15.40
N ILE A 110 2.24 0.82 -14.48
CA ILE A 110 0.80 0.93 -14.39
C ILE A 110 0.34 2.34 -14.74
N GLY A 111 -0.87 2.47 -15.29
CA GLY A 111 -1.50 3.75 -15.55
C GLY A 111 -2.88 3.84 -14.91
N VAL A 112 -3.22 5.03 -14.42
CA VAL A 112 -4.53 5.36 -13.85
C VAL A 112 -5.12 6.57 -14.55
N LYS A 113 -6.44 6.76 -14.50
CA LYS A 113 -7.08 7.97 -15.03
C LYS A 113 -7.03 9.08 -13.98
N GLY A 114 -6.22 10.10 -14.23
CA GLY A 114 -6.07 11.27 -13.36
C GLY A 114 -4.74 11.30 -12.62
N ASN A 115 -4.63 12.25 -11.69
CA ASN A 115 -3.39 12.50 -10.94
C ASN A 115 -3.43 11.84 -9.56
N PRO A 116 -2.68 10.74 -9.31
CA PRO A 116 -2.67 10.07 -8.02
C PRO A 116 -2.00 10.91 -6.90
N LEU A 117 -1.28 11.97 -7.23
CA LEU A 117 -0.75 12.90 -6.24
C LEU A 117 -1.83 13.82 -5.64
N GLU A 118 -2.95 14.01 -6.35
CA GLU A 118 -4.12 14.75 -5.89
C GLU A 118 -5.16 13.83 -5.24
N ASN A 119 -5.31 12.62 -5.79
CA ASN A 119 -6.21 11.60 -5.25
C ASN A 119 -5.56 10.21 -5.33
N ILE A 120 -4.98 9.78 -4.24
CA ILE A 120 -4.26 8.51 -4.14
C ILE A 120 -5.15 7.28 -4.40
N SER A 121 -6.47 7.36 -4.13
CA SER A 121 -7.42 6.27 -4.37
C SER A 121 -7.61 5.93 -5.85
N LEU A 122 -7.13 6.77 -6.78
CA LEU A 122 -7.10 6.42 -8.21
C LEU A 122 -6.28 5.16 -8.49
N LEU A 123 -5.30 4.84 -7.62
CA LEU A 123 -4.50 3.60 -7.71
C LEU A 123 -5.33 2.32 -7.50
N GLU A 124 -6.55 2.41 -6.96
CA GLU A 124 -7.48 1.28 -6.88
C GLU A 124 -8.06 0.89 -8.27
N ASN A 125 -7.96 1.77 -9.26
CA ASN A 125 -8.54 1.60 -10.59
C ASN A 125 -7.47 1.71 -11.68
N VAL A 126 -6.58 0.72 -11.74
CA VAL A 126 -5.55 0.62 -12.78
C VAL A 126 -6.20 0.34 -14.13
N VAL A 127 -5.96 1.20 -15.11
CA VAL A 127 -6.49 1.09 -16.47
C VAL A 127 -5.47 0.59 -17.49
N PHE A 128 -4.20 0.68 -17.18
CA PHE A 128 -3.10 0.23 -18.04
C PHE A 128 -2.10 -0.57 -17.23
N VAL A 129 -1.59 -1.68 -17.78
CA VAL A 129 -0.55 -2.50 -17.17
C VAL A 129 0.46 -2.92 -18.25
N MET A 130 1.73 -2.65 -18.01
CA MET A 130 2.86 -3.13 -18.79
C MET A 130 3.79 -3.94 -17.87
N LYS A 131 4.31 -5.06 -18.37
CA LYS A 131 5.29 -5.91 -17.69
C LYS A 131 6.45 -6.22 -18.63
N ASN A 132 7.67 -5.86 -18.23
CA ASN A 132 8.88 -6.02 -19.05
C ASN A 132 8.69 -5.49 -20.48
N GLY A 133 8.07 -4.31 -20.64
CA GLY A 133 7.79 -3.70 -21.95
C GLY A 133 6.61 -4.29 -22.72
N ASN A 134 5.99 -5.37 -22.24
CA ASN A 134 4.82 -5.98 -22.88
C ASN A 134 3.53 -5.45 -22.25
N ILE A 135 2.59 -4.99 -23.09
CA ILE A 135 1.28 -4.53 -22.62
C ILE A 135 0.44 -5.75 -22.22
N VAL A 136 0.05 -5.79 -20.93
CA VAL A 136 -0.79 -6.85 -20.34
C VAL A 136 -2.24 -6.39 -20.30
N LYS A 137 -2.47 -5.10 -20.07
CA LYS A 137 -3.78 -4.46 -20.07
C LYS A 137 -3.65 -3.10 -20.72
N PRO A 138 -4.31 -2.88 -21.90
CA PRO A 138 -4.32 -1.61 -22.59
C PRO A 138 -5.20 -0.56 -21.92
#